data_ff298f469dca6517494639903e4240ad
#
_entry.id   ff298f469dca6517494639903e4240ad
#
_cell.length_a   1.000
_cell.length_b   1.000
_cell.length_c   1.000
_cell.angle_alpha   90.00
_cell.angle_beta   90.00
_cell.angle_gamma   90.00
#
_symmetry.space_group_name_H-M   'P 1'
#
loop_
_entity.id
_entity.type
_entity.pdbx_description
1 polymer ?
#
loop_
_entity_poly.entity_id
_entity_poly.type
_entity_poly.pdbx_seq_one_letter_code
_entity_poly.pdbx_strand_id
1 'polypeptide(L)'
;DVVRGEVMGLRQDRTTTTAATLLTEGLDPHQRGAIHAVCTDMHRPYLNAVTQVLPQADVVFDKFHVLQHASAALDEVRRDEFFRAGPVMRAHGRGKRWLLLRRWKTVRGSKRRELQTLFAANRRLFKAYLLREQLDRLWTYRTPMGVGNFLIGWVNALRWQRLPEMERLGAFLVRHLDGIAAYCSHPDSLT
;
A
#
# COMPACT_ATOMS: atom_id res chain seq x y z
N ASP A 1 17.40 -12.10 -0.76
CA ASP A 1 17.63 -12.02 0.69
C ASP A 1 17.64 -10.55 1.11
N VAL A 2 16.62 -10.11 1.86
CA VAL A 2 16.45 -8.70 2.27
C VAL A 2 17.55 -8.30 3.28
N VAL A 3 17.93 -9.20 4.16
CA VAL A 3 18.94 -8.94 5.22
C VAL A 3 20.33 -8.75 4.61
N ARG A 4 20.67 -9.54 3.58
CA ARG A 4 21.96 -9.46 2.90
C ARG A 4 21.97 -8.52 1.70
N GLY A 5 20.82 -8.08 1.23
CA GLY A 5 20.69 -7.30 -0.01
C GLY A 5 21.05 -8.09 -1.26
N GLU A 6 20.92 -9.42 -1.25
CA GLU A 6 21.32 -10.30 -2.34
C GLU A 6 20.13 -10.73 -3.18
N VAL A 7 20.30 -10.73 -4.52
CA VAL A 7 19.36 -11.31 -5.47
C VAL A 7 19.64 -12.81 -5.57
N MET A 8 18.71 -13.63 -5.11
CA MET A 8 18.88 -15.09 -5.09
C MET A 8 18.40 -15.78 -6.37
N GLY A 9 17.62 -15.12 -7.18
CA GLY A 9 17.15 -15.66 -8.44
C GLY A 9 16.27 -14.68 -9.21
N LEU A 10 16.11 -14.94 -10.51
CA LEU A 10 15.26 -14.15 -11.41
C LEU A 10 14.51 -15.08 -12.36
N ARG A 11 13.26 -14.78 -12.64
CA ARG A 11 12.41 -15.48 -13.62
C ARG A 11 11.64 -14.45 -14.45
N GLN A 12 11.20 -14.89 -15.62
CA GLN A 12 10.62 -13.98 -16.62
C GLN A 12 9.15 -13.64 -16.37
N ASP A 13 8.39 -14.57 -15.77
CA ASP A 13 6.94 -14.42 -15.60
C ASP A 13 6.52 -14.27 -14.12
N ARG A 14 5.25 -13.89 -13.88
CA ARG A 14 4.66 -13.64 -12.57
C ARG A 14 3.57 -14.66 -12.20
N THR A 15 3.68 -15.91 -12.71
CA THR A 15 2.72 -16.98 -12.41
C THR A 15 3.02 -17.67 -11.08
N THR A 16 2.03 -18.39 -10.54
CA THR A 16 2.22 -19.21 -9.33
C THR A 16 3.30 -20.28 -9.55
N THR A 17 3.26 -20.95 -10.70
CA THR A 17 4.23 -21.98 -11.06
C THR A 17 5.64 -21.43 -11.10
N THR A 18 5.84 -20.33 -11.80
CA THR A 18 7.17 -19.69 -11.91
C THR A 18 7.71 -19.23 -10.57
N ALA A 19 6.85 -18.66 -9.71
CA ALA A 19 7.25 -18.25 -8.37
C ALA A 19 7.57 -19.47 -7.48
N ALA A 20 6.79 -20.55 -7.56
CA ALA A 20 7.06 -21.78 -6.83
C ALA A 20 8.37 -22.43 -7.30
N THR A 21 8.60 -22.51 -8.60
CA THR A 21 9.86 -23.01 -9.19
C THR A 21 11.08 -22.20 -8.72
N LEU A 22 10.94 -20.85 -8.70
CA LEU A 22 12.00 -19.97 -8.20
C LEU A 22 12.38 -20.30 -6.75
N LEU A 23 11.40 -20.51 -5.88
CA LEU A 23 11.62 -20.86 -4.48
C LEU A 23 12.16 -22.28 -4.30
N THR A 24 11.74 -23.22 -5.15
CA THR A 24 12.14 -24.64 -5.05
C THR A 24 13.53 -24.88 -5.61
N GLU A 25 13.88 -24.29 -6.73
CA GLU A 25 15.19 -24.45 -7.39
C GLU A 25 16.25 -23.51 -6.85
N GLY A 26 15.84 -22.29 -6.41
CA GLY A 26 16.76 -21.28 -5.88
C GLY A 26 17.17 -21.49 -4.43
N LEU A 27 16.52 -22.41 -3.71
CA LEU A 27 16.75 -22.67 -2.29
C LEU A 27 16.82 -24.17 -2.05
N ASP A 28 17.84 -24.62 -1.32
CA ASP A 28 17.89 -26.02 -0.85
C ASP A 28 16.83 -26.28 0.26
N PRO A 29 16.57 -27.56 0.61
CA PRO A 29 15.57 -27.91 1.63
C PRO A 29 15.87 -27.31 3.01
N HIS A 30 17.13 -27.22 3.41
CA HIS A 30 17.53 -26.63 4.69
C HIS A 30 17.29 -25.13 4.70
N GLN A 31 17.66 -24.43 3.62
CA GLN A 31 17.39 -23.01 3.45
C GLN A 31 15.90 -22.71 3.46
N ARG A 32 15.07 -23.50 2.76
CA ARG A 32 13.60 -23.35 2.80
C ARG A 32 13.04 -23.50 4.20
N GLY A 33 13.50 -24.50 4.96
CA GLY A 33 13.08 -24.72 6.35
C GLY A 33 13.47 -23.58 7.30
N ALA A 34 14.53 -22.85 6.99
CA ALA A 34 15.02 -21.72 7.78
C ALA A 34 14.34 -20.39 7.47
N ILE A 35 13.46 -20.32 6.43
CA ILE A 35 12.73 -19.09 6.11
C ILE A 35 11.51 -18.98 7.04
N HIS A 36 11.50 -17.94 7.87
CA HIS A 36 10.40 -17.64 8.79
C HIS A 36 9.45 -16.57 8.29
N ALA A 37 9.87 -15.72 7.35
CA ALA A 37 9.04 -14.67 6.78
C ALA A 37 9.39 -14.40 5.31
N VAL A 38 8.37 -14.06 4.52
CA VAL A 38 8.51 -13.65 3.13
C VAL A 38 7.81 -12.31 2.92
N CYS A 39 8.60 -11.30 2.53
CA CYS A 39 8.04 -10.01 2.13
C CYS A 39 7.64 -10.05 0.66
N THR A 40 6.39 -9.73 0.36
CA THR A 40 5.87 -9.71 -1.02
C THR A 40 4.80 -8.65 -1.22
N ASP A 41 4.45 -8.36 -2.48
CA ASP A 41 3.23 -7.64 -2.80
C ASP A 41 1.98 -8.53 -2.58
N MET A 42 0.79 -7.93 -2.69
CA MET A 42 -0.47 -8.65 -2.52
C MET A 42 -0.90 -9.40 -3.80
N HIS A 43 0.06 -9.79 -4.65
CA HIS A 43 -0.20 -10.52 -5.90
C HIS A 43 -0.53 -11.98 -5.62
N ARG A 44 -1.74 -12.40 -5.95
CA ARG A 44 -2.26 -13.73 -5.62
C ARG A 44 -1.35 -14.90 -6.01
N PRO A 45 -0.75 -14.93 -7.22
CA PRO A 45 0.21 -15.96 -7.59
C PRO A 45 1.40 -16.10 -6.64
N TYR A 46 1.94 -15.00 -6.12
CA TYR A 46 3.05 -15.05 -5.17
C TYR A 46 2.61 -15.62 -3.82
N LEU A 47 1.44 -15.18 -3.33
CA LEU A 47 0.87 -15.71 -2.09
C LEU A 47 0.65 -17.22 -2.18
N ASN A 48 0.07 -17.70 -3.28
CA ASN A 48 -0.14 -19.11 -3.52
C ASN A 48 1.19 -19.89 -3.55
N ALA A 49 2.22 -19.38 -4.23
CA ALA A 49 3.53 -20.01 -4.30
C ALA A 49 4.21 -20.09 -2.92
N VAL A 50 4.17 -19.00 -2.14
CA VAL A 50 4.72 -18.98 -0.77
C VAL A 50 3.99 -19.99 0.11
N THR A 51 2.66 -20.00 0.13
CA THR A 51 1.88 -20.95 0.92
C THR A 51 2.18 -22.41 0.53
N GLN A 52 2.41 -22.68 -0.76
CA GLN A 52 2.70 -24.02 -1.27
C GLN A 52 4.11 -24.50 -0.91
N VAL A 53 5.12 -23.64 -1.02
CA VAL A 53 6.55 -24.01 -0.92
C VAL A 53 7.13 -23.74 0.46
N LEU A 54 6.62 -22.75 1.16
CA LEU A 54 7.09 -22.26 2.45
C LEU A 54 5.92 -22.13 3.45
N PRO A 55 5.17 -23.21 3.74
CA PRO A 55 3.95 -23.13 4.54
C PRO A 55 4.17 -22.67 5.99
N GLN A 56 5.41 -22.75 6.47
CA GLN A 56 5.82 -22.31 7.81
C GLN A 56 6.15 -20.80 7.86
N ALA A 57 6.31 -20.14 6.70
CA ALA A 57 6.75 -18.75 6.66
C ALA A 57 5.59 -17.77 6.74
N ASP A 58 5.72 -16.75 7.57
CA ASP A 58 4.78 -15.64 7.62
C ASP A 58 4.86 -14.81 6.33
N VAL A 59 3.70 -14.47 5.77
CA VAL A 59 3.61 -13.53 4.64
C VAL A 59 3.50 -12.11 5.17
N VAL A 60 4.48 -11.28 4.89
CA VAL A 60 4.51 -9.87 5.24
C VAL A 60 4.29 -9.03 3.97
N PHE A 61 3.31 -8.13 3.98
CA PHE A 61 3.08 -7.28 2.83
C PHE A 61 3.99 -6.05 2.85
N ASP A 62 4.63 -5.81 1.71
CA ASP A 62 5.49 -4.66 1.51
C ASP A 62 4.70 -3.35 1.67
N LYS A 63 5.17 -2.51 2.57
CA LYS A 63 4.67 -1.16 2.86
C LYS A 63 4.53 -0.30 1.62
N PHE A 64 5.51 -0.34 0.71
CA PHE A 64 5.48 0.44 -0.52
C PHE A 64 4.24 0.09 -1.36
N HIS A 65 3.94 -1.20 -1.51
CA HIS A 65 2.79 -1.66 -2.29
C HIS A 65 1.45 -1.29 -1.63
N VAL A 66 1.35 -1.37 -0.30
CA VAL A 66 0.16 -0.89 0.43
C VAL A 66 -0.08 0.60 0.17
N LEU A 67 0.98 1.42 0.28
CA LEU A 67 0.88 2.87 0.02
C LEU A 67 0.67 3.19 -1.46
N GLN A 68 1.09 2.33 -2.37
CA GLN A 68 0.80 2.44 -3.80
C GLN A 68 -0.70 2.29 -4.07
N HIS A 69 -1.37 1.31 -3.44
CA HIS A 69 -2.83 1.17 -3.53
C HIS A 69 -3.56 2.41 -3.00
N ALA A 70 -3.10 2.96 -1.87
CA ALA A 70 -3.66 4.21 -1.32
C ALA A 70 -3.46 5.40 -2.26
N SER A 71 -2.31 5.47 -2.93
CA SER A 71 -2.01 6.50 -3.92
C SER A 71 -2.85 6.36 -5.20
N ALA A 72 -3.13 5.12 -5.61
CA ALA A 72 -4.01 4.84 -6.74
C ALA A 72 -5.46 5.26 -6.44
N ALA A 73 -5.98 4.95 -5.25
CA ALA A 73 -7.31 5.38 -4.83
C ALA A 73 -7.45 6.92 -4.78
N LEU A 74 -6.43 7.62 -4.27
CA LEU A 74 -6.40 9.09 -4.30
C LEU A 74 -6.40 9.64 -5.74
N ASP A 75 -5.68 9.00 -6.66
CA ASP A 75 -5.66 9.39 -8.07
C ASP A 75 -7.00 9.13 -8.77
N GLU A 76 -7.74 8.09 -8.37
CA GLU A 76 -9.12 7.86 -8.83
C GLU A 76 -10.05 8.99 -8.37
N VAL A 77 -10.02 9.35 -7.08
CA VAL A 77 -10.79 10.50 -6.56
C VAL A 77 -10.45 11.77 -7.34
N ARG A 78 -9.16 12.04 -7.59
CA ARG A 78 -8.74 13.20 -8.38
C ARG A 78 -9.36 13.20 -9.78
N ARG A 79 -9.32 12.07 -10.47
CA ARG A 79 -9.87 11.94 -11.83
C ARG A 79 -11.38 12.19 -11.84
N ASP A 80 -12.10 11.58 -10.91
CA ASP A 80 -13.54 11.73 -10.77
C ASP A 80 -13.94 13.17 -10.46
N GLU A 81 -13.28 13.82 -9.51
CA GLU A 81 -13.56 15.19 -9.13
C GLU A 81 -13.29 16.17 -10.28
N PHE A 82 -12.21 15.98 -11.02
CA PHE A 82 -11.91 16.83 -12.17
C PHE A 82 -12.85 16.59 -13.34
N PHE A 83 -13.35 15.38 -13.50
CA PHE A 83 -14.38 15.09 -14.51
C PHE A 83 -15.70 15.77 -14.17
N ARG A 84 -16.15 15.68 -12.92
CA ARG A 84 -17.42 16.26 -12.44
C ARG A 84 -17.42 17.76 -12.39
N ALA A 85 -16.33 18.39 -12.00
CA ALA A 85 -16.25 19.82 -11.75
C ALA A 85 -16.05 20.69 -13.00
N GLY A 86 -16.05 20.07 -14.19
CA GLY A 86 -16.03 20.79 -15.46
C GLY A 86 -14.65 21.32 -15.89
N PRO A 87 -14.61 22.13 -16.99
CA PRO A 87 -13.36 22.52 -17.65
C PRO A 87 -12.39 23.33 -16.78
N VAL A 88 -12.92 24.23 -15.97
CA VAL A 88 -12.13 25.12 -15.10
C VAL A 88 -11.33 24.30 -14.09
N MET A 89 -11.98 23.36 -13.42
CA MET A 89 -11.32 22.50 -12.42
C MET A 89 -10.32 21.54 -13.06
N ARG A 90 -10.63 21.05 -14.28
CA ARG A 90 -9.67 20.24 -15.06
C ARG A 90 -8.41 21.01 -15.38
N ALA A 91 -8.51 22.30 -15.73
CA ALA A 91 -7.35 23.15 -15.98
C ALA A 91 -6.49 23.32 -14.72
N HIS A 92 -7.12 23.57 -13.55
CA HIS A 92 -6.42 23.67 -12.26
C HIS A 92 -5.76 22.38 -11.83
N GLY A 93 -6.35 21.24 -12.16
CA GLY A 93 -5.85 19.91 -11.77
C GLY A 93 -4.84 19.29 -12.72
N ARG A 94 -4.72 19.83 -13.95
CA ARG A 94 -3.80 19.30 -14.96
C ARG A 94 -2.35 19.34 -14.44
N GLY A 95 -1.64 18.20 -14.57
CA GLY A 95 -0.26 18.09 -14.11
C GLY A 95 -0.05 17.99 -12.58
N LYS A 96 -1.11 18.05 -11.77
CA LYS A 96 -1.01 18.04 -10.30
C LYS A 96 -0.96 16.64 -9.67
N ARG A 97 -1.03 15.59 -10.45
CA ARG A 97 -0.99 14.21 -9.95
C ARG A 97 0.21 13.99 -9.01
N TRP A 98 1.40 14.28 -9.48
CA TRP A 98 2.63 14.08 -8.72
C TRP A 98 2.72 14.94 -7.47
N LEU A 99 2.10 16.12 -7.48
CA LEU A 99 2.03 16.98 -6.31
C LEU A 99 1.12 16.38 -5.23
N LEU A 100 -0.02 15.82 -5.61
CA LEU A 100 -0.97 15.13 -4.73
C LEU A 100 -0.40 13.84 -4.13
N LEU A 101 0.53 13.17 -4.82
CA LEU A 101 1.17 11.95 -4.31
C LEU A 101 2.29 12.24 -3.29
N ARG A 102 2.74 13.48 -3.17
CA ARG A 102 3.73 13.86 -2.16
C ARG A 102 3.12 13.91 -0.77
N ARG A 103 3.92 13.58 0.23
CA ARG A 103 3.55 13.75 1.64
C ARG A 103 3.53 15.22 2.01
N TRP A 104 2.52 15.66 2.76
CA TRP A 104 2.39 17.04 3.20
C TRP A 104 3.66 17.58 3.84
N LYS A 105 4.32 16.78 4.69
CA LYS A 105 5.55 17.16 5.38
C LYS A 105 6.73 17.46 4.46
N THR A 106 6.72 16.94 3.22
CA THR A 106 7.81 17.16 2.23
C THR A 106 7.53 18.29 1.25
N VAL A 107 6.27 18.75 1.18
CA VAL A 107 5.88 19.84 0.26
C VAL A 107 6.22 21.19 0.88
N ARG A 108 6.94 22.05 0.15
CA ARG A 108 7.39 23.38 0.60
C ARG A 108 7.14 24.47 -0.45
N GLY A 109 7.24 25.72 -0.03
CA GLY A 109 7.23 26.91 -0.89
C GLY A 109 6.01 27.04 -1.79
N SER A 110 6.21 27.36 -3.05
CA SER A 110 5.14 27.53 -4.05
C SER A 110 4.29 26.30 -4.23
N LYS A 111 4.89 25.10 -4.18
CA LYS A 111 4.18 23.82 -4.30
C LYS A 111 3.19 23.58 -3.15
N ARG A 112 3.50 24.06 -1.95
CA ARG A 112 2.58 23.97 -0.82
C ARG A 112 1.37 24.91 -1.01
N ARG A 113 1.60 26.15 -1.48
CA ARG A 113 0.51 27.09 -1.80
C ARG A 113 -0.39 26.54 -2.91
N GLU A 114 0.21 25.98 -3.95
CA GLU A 114 -0.51 25.35 -5.06
C GLU A 114 -1.43 24.20 -4.58
N LEU A 115 -0.93 23.36 -3.67
CA LEU A 115 -1.70 22.27 -3.07
C LEU A 115 -2.83 22.79 -2.17
N GLN A 116 -2.59 23.84 -1.40
CA GLN A 116 -3.60 24.50 -0.58
C GLN A 116 -4.73 25.11 -1.43
N THR A 117 -4.38 25.79 -2.52
CA THR A 117 -5.39 26.32 -3.48
C THR A 117 -6.23 25.21 -4.07
N LEU A 118 -5.62 24.09 -4.44
CA LEU A 118 -6.35 22.94 -4.96
C LEU A 118 -7.31 22.35 -3.92
N PHE A 119 -6.91 22.26 -2.67
CA PHE A 119 -7.74 21.75 -1.57
C PHE A 119 -8.86 22.72 -1.18
N ALA A 120 -8.62 24.03 -1.22
CA ALA A 120 -9.66 25.02 -1.00
C ALA A 120 -10.76 24.94 -2.07
N ALA A 121 -10.38 24.64 -3.31
CA ALA A 121 -11.29 24.48 -4.44
C ALA A 121 -12.03 23.13 -4.45
N ASN A 122 -11.46 22.08 -3.81
CA ASN A 122 -12.08 20.74 -3.80
C ASN A 122 -11.93 20.03 -2.46
N ARG A 123 -12.99 20.10 -1.65
CA ARG A 123 -13.04 19.49 -0.31
C ARG A 123 -12.99 17.95 -0.33
N ARG A 124 -13.54 17.31 -1.36
CA ARG A 124 -13.52 15.84 -1.46
C ARG A 124 -12.12 15.35 -1.73
N LEU A 125 -11.39 16.00 -2.64
CA LEU A 125 -9.99 15.70 -2.91
C LEU A 125 -9.11 15.94 -1.67
N PHE A 126 -9.36 17.01 -0.92
CA PHE A 126 -8.66 17.28 0.34
C PHE A 126 -8.88 16.17 1.36
N LYS A 127 -10.12 15.72 1.54
CA LYS A 127 -10.45 14.60 2.45
C LYS A 127 -9.74 13.31 2.04
N ALA A 128 -9.78 12.97 0.74
CA ALA A 128 -9.08 11.79 0.22
C ALA A 128 -7.57 11.86 0.46
N TYR A 129 -6.99 13.04 0.29
CA TYR A 129 -5.57 13.28 0.58
C TYR A 129 -5.25 13.05 2.06
N LEU A 130 -6.05 13.62 2.99
CA LEU A 130 -5.86 13.42 4.43
C LEU A 130 -6.00 11.94 4.84
N LEU A 131 -6.98 11.23 4.29
CA LEU A 131 -7.17 9.81 4.53
C LEU A 131 -5.95 8.98 4.07
N ARG A 132 -5.40 9.30 2.90
CA ARG A 132 -4.17 8.67 2.42
C ARG A 132 -2.98 8.99 3.32
N GLU A 133 -2.80 10.24 3.79
CA GLU A 133 -1.74 10.62 4.72
C GLU A 133 -1.87 9.91 6.08
N GLN A 134 -3.09 9.67 6.54
CA GLN A 134 -3.32 8.94 7.80
C GLN A 134 -2.84 7.49 7.74
N LEU A 135 -2.90 6.83 6.56
CA LEU A 135 -2.45 5.45 6.41
C LEU A 135 -0.95 5.27 6.69
N ASP A 136 -0.13 6.31 6.57
CA ASP A 136 1.27 6.25 6.98
C ASP A 136 1.45 5.85 8.47
N ARG A 137 0.43 6.11 9.31
CA ARG A 137 0.43 5.76 10.73
C ARG A 137 0.33 4.25 10.98
N LEU A 138 -0.16 3.45 10.03
CA LEU A 138 -0.17 1.99 10.13
C LEU A 138 1.19 1.45 10.62
N TRP A 139 2.26 2.00 10.09
CA TRP A 139 3.63 1.55 10.33
C TRP A 139 4.27 2.07 11.62
N THR A 140 3.51 2.79 12.44
CA THR A 140 3.96 3.26 13.77
C THR A 140 3.53 2.33 14.90
N TYR A 141 2.60 1.42 14.65
CA TYR A 141 2.15 0.44 15.62
C TYR A 141 3.14 -0.73 15.71
N ARG A 142 3.27 -1.30 16.91
CA ARG A 142 4.19 -2.39 17.20
C ARG A 142 3.48 -3.71 17.53
N THR A 143 2.15 -3.72 17.45
CA THR A 143 1.35 -4.91 17.72
C THR A 143 0.29 -5.11 16.63
N PRO A 144 0.00 -6.37 16.23
CA PRO A 144 -1.06 -6.66 15.26
C PRO A 144 -2.41 -6.08 15.68
N MET A 145 -2.73 -6.13 16.97
CA MET A 145 -3.97 -5.55 17.51
C MET A 145 -4.02 -4.02 17.29
N GLY A 146 -2.90 -3.32 17.51
CA GLY A 146 -2.82 -1.86 17.27
C GLY A 146 -3.05 -1.52 15.80
N VAL A 147 -2.47 -2.29 14.88
CA VAL A 147 -2.69 -2.17 13.42
C VAL A 147 -4.17 -2.41 13.09
N GLY A 148 -4.76 -3.49 13.61
CA GLY A 148 -6.15 -3.83 13.39
C GLY A 148 -7.11 -2.75 13.90
N ASN A 149 -6.94 -2.29 15.12
CA ASN A 149 -7.76 -1.23 15.72
C ASN A 149 -7.66 0.08 14.93
N PHE A 150 -6.46 0.46 14.51
CA PHE A 150 -6.28 1.62 13.68
C PHE A 150 -7.02 1.48 12.34
N LEU A 151 -6.86 0.34 11.66
CA LEU A 151 -7.47 0.14 10.34
C LEU A 151 -8.99 0.09 10.42
N ILE A 152 -9.56 -0.58 11.42
CA ILE A 152 -11.01 -0.60 11.67
C ILE A 152 -11.53 0.81 11.92
N GLY A 153 -10.86 1.60 12.77
CA GLY A 153 -11.23 2.98 13.02
C GLY A 153 -11.15 3.85 11.76
N TRP A 154 -10.11 3.67 10.95
CA TRP A 154 -9.94 4.38 9.69
C TRP A 154 -11.05 4.01 8.68
N VAL A 155 -11.37 2.73 8.52
CA VAL A 155 -12.46 2.27 7.64
C VAL A 155 -13.82 2.78 8.10
N ASN A 156 -14.09 2.78 9.41
CA ASN A 156 -15.33 3.33 9.94
C ASN A 156 -15.47 4.84 9.65
N ALA A 157 -14.36 5.58 9.68
CA ALA A 157 -14.36 7.00 9.32
C ALA A 157 -14.67 7.26 7.82
N LEU A 158 -14.42 6.28 6.93
CA LEU A 158 -14.73 6.39 5.49
C LEU A 158 -16.23 6.49 5.21
N ARG A 159 -17.08 5.79 5.99
CA ARG A 159 -18.54 5.68 5.78
C ARG A 159 -19.24 7.03 5.59
N TRP A 160 -18.71 8.07 6.23
CA TRP A 160 -19.30 9.42 6.19
C TRP A 160 -18.66 10.34 5.15
N GLN A 161 -17.64 9.88 4.42
CA GLN A 161 -16.90 10.72 3.48
C GLN A 161 -17.48 10.70 2.07
N ARG A 162 -18.33 9.71 1.75
CA ARG A 162 -18.89 9.50 0.40
C ARG A 162 -17.79 9.44 -0.67
N LEU A 163 -16.74 8.68 -0.39
CA LEU A 163 -15.57 8.46 -1.26
C LEU A 163 -15.49 6.96 -1.60
N PRO A 164 -16.24 6.48 -2.61
CA PRO A 164 -16.30 5.04 -2.92
C PRO A 164 -14.93 4.46 -3.28
N GLU A 165 -14.02 5.25 -3.83
CA GLU A 165 -12.65 4.84 -4.13
C GLU A 165 -11.88 4.49 -2.84
N MET A 166 -12.03 5.31 -1.81
CA MET A 166 -11.43 5.08 -0.50
C MET A 166 -12.12 3.93 0.26
N GLU A 167 -13.42 3.77 0.09
CA GLU A 167 -14.16 2.64 0.67
C GLU A 167 -13.70 1.31 0.07
N ARG A 168 -13.49 1.24 -1.26
CA ARG A 168 -12.89 0.06 -1.93
C ARG A 168 -11.49 -0.24 -1.40
N LEU A 169 -10.67 0.79 -1.23
CA LEU A 169 -9.36 0.67 -0.61
C LEU A 169 -9.47 0.11 0.81
N GLY A 170 -10.38 0.63 1.63
CA GLY A 170 -10.60 0.15 3.00
C GLY A 170 -10.96 -1.33 3.05
N ALA A 171 -11.92 -1.75 2.22
CA ALA A 171 -12.31 -3.15 2.11
C ALA A 171 -11.14 -4.04 1.62
N PHE A 172 -10.31 -3.53 0.72
CA PHE A 172 -9.11 -4.22 0.27
C PHE A 172 -8.09 -4.39 1.41
N LEU A 173 -7.79 -3.33 2.16
CA LEU A 173 -6.83 -3.38 3.26
C LEU A 173 -7.29 -4.32 4.40
N VAL A 174 -8.59 -4.32 4.73
CA VAL A 174 -9.14 -5.23 5.75
C VAL A 174 -8.97 -6.69 5.35
N ARG A 175 -9.20 -7.03 4.08
CA ARG A 175 -8.98 -8.41 3.57
C ARG A 175 -7.52 -8.87 3.63
N HIS A 176 -6.59 -7.93 3.71
CA HIS A 176 -5.15 -8.20 3.74
C HIS A 176 -4.53 -7.85 5.09
N LEU A 177 -5.37 -7.67 6.14
CA LEU A 177 -4.94 -7.20 7.45
C LEU A 177 -3.83 -8.06 8.05
N ASP A 178 -3.94 -9.38 7.97
CA ASP A 178 -2.98 -10.31 8.58
C ASP A 178 -1.57 -10.09 8.02
N GLY A 179 -1.42 -10.07 6.70
CA GLY A 179 -0.12 -9.81 6.07
C GLY A 179 0.37 -8.36 6.23
N ILE A 180 -0.56 -7.38 6.34
CA ILE A 180 -0.20 -6.00 6.66
C ILE A 180 0.32 -5.90 8.10
N ALA A 181 -0.29 -6.61 9.07
CA ALA A 181 0.09 -6.55 10.47
C ALA A 181 1.30 -7.45 10.80
N ALA A 182 1.63 -8.40 9.93
CA ALA A 182 2.72 -9.37 10.14
C ALA A 182 4.09 -8.71 10.33
N TYR A 183 4.31 -7.47 9.85
CA TYR A 183 5.55 -6.74 10.12
C TYR A 183 5.81 -6.54 11.62
N CYS A 184 4.78 -6.54 12.46
CA CYS A 184 4.94 -6.41 13.91
C CYS A 184 5.72 -7.57 14.53
N SER A 185 5.68 -8.75 13.91
CA SER A 185 6.44 -9.94 14.32
C SER A 185 7.86 -9.97 13.74
N HIS A 186 8.14 -9.10 12.76
CA HIS A 186 9.43 -9.06 12.03
C HIS A 186 9.98 -7.64 11.91
N PRO A 187 10.17 -6.89 13.03
CA PRO A 187 10.41 -5.44 13.01
C PRO A 187 11.75 -5.05 12.35
N ASP A 188 12.75 -5.91 12.43
CA ASP A 188 14.11 -5.58 12.03
C ASP A 188 14.51 -6.13 10.65
N SER A 189 13.65 -6.94 10.04
CA SER A 189 14.02 -7.70 8.83
C SER A 189 13.30 -7.27 7.56
N LEU A 190 12.16 -6.58 7.66
CA LEU A 190 11.22 -6.42 6.53
C LEU A 190 10.63 -5.00 6.37
N THR A 191 11.05 -4.02 7.15
CA THR A 191 10.56 -2.61 7.07
C THR A 191 11.62 -1.63 6.60
#